data_e9df96854602e39385d701e85e5a267a
#
_entry.id   e9df96854602e39385d701e85e5a267a
#
_cell.length_a   1.000
_cell.length_b   1.000
_cell.length_c   1.000
_cell.angle_alpha   90.00
_cell.angle_beta   90.00
_cell.angle_gamma   90.00
#
_symmetry.space_group_name_H-M   'P 1'
#
loop_
_entity.id
_entity.type
_entity.pdbx_description
1 polymer ?
#
loop_
_entity_poly.entity_id
_entity_poly.type
_entity_poly.pdbx_seq_one_letter_code
_entity_poly.pdbx_strand_id
1 'polypeptide(L)'
;SNADPVIDIKYLATFAILIALAGSFQDIAIDAFRIELAGIEEQGNLAAYYQFGYRGAILTATSFALIYAENYSWGNAYFLMAALMLIGLIALLITPEGKNSEKRELTFLENFYEPVKDFIKRFNLFAASILLLIVATYRLTDIVMGPMANPFYIDMGFSLTEIGSVVKIVALIASITGLFLGGILIKRAGLYRSLLFGALAVMISNVLFSIVAISEPNLNLLSIIVFTDSFSAGIVGTVNIAFLTSLVSKQFTATQYALLTSFMMLPGKVFSGFSGILA
;
A
#
# COMPACT_ATOMS: atom_id res chain seq x y z
N SER A 1 -22.38 -14.44 -7.97
CA SER A 1 -23.72 -14.08 -7.49
C SER A 1 -24.63 -13.83 -8.68
N ASN A 2 -25.92 -14.20 -8.57
CA ASN A 2 -26.93 -13.91 -9.58
C ASN A 2 -27.65 -12.57 -9.30
N ALA A 3 -27.04 -11.70 -8.49
CA ALA A 3 -27.58 -10.41 -8.12
C ALA A 3 -27.46 -9.41 -9.28
N ASP A 4 -28.54 -8.73 -9.61
CA ASP A 4 -28.56 -7.66 -10.60
C ASP A 4 -28.04 -6.36 -9.96
N PRO A 5 -26.97 -5.73 -10.51
CA PRO A 5 -26.39 -4.51 -9.93
C PRO A 5 -27.37 -3.33 -9.84
N VAL A 6 -28.39 -3.29 -10.67
CA VAL A 6 -29.38 -2.20 -10.68
C VAL A 6 -30.53 -2.46 -9.71
N ILE A 7 -31.03 -3.70 -9.68
CA ILE A 7 -32.19 -4.09 -8.86
C ILE A 7 -31.77 -4.37 -7.41
N ASP A 8 -30.64 -5.04 -7.23
CA ASP A 8 -30.17 -5.55 -5.94
C ASP A 8 -29.09 -4.66 -5.29
N ILE A 9 -29.02 -3.37 -5.62
CA ILE A 9 -27.95 -2.46 -5.20
C ILE A 9 -27.77 -2.42 -3.68
N LYS A 10 -28.86 -2.45 -2.90
CA LYS A 10 -28.80 -2.44 -1.43
C LYS A 10 -28.16 -3.72 -0.88
N TYR A 11 -28.50 -4.86 -1.50
CA TYR A 11 -27.96 -6.16 -1.15
C TYR A 11 -26.44 -6.21 -1.45
N LEU A 12 -26.04 -5.79 -2.65
CA LEU A 12 -24.65 -5.70 -3.06
C LEU A 12 -23.85 -4.74 -2.18
N ALA A 13 -24.41 -3.56 -1.86
CA ALA A 13 -23.77 -2.61 -0.97
C ALA A 13 -23.56 -3.17 0.44
N THR A 14 -24.53 -3.90 0.98
CA THR A 14 -24.41 -4.54 2.29
C THR A 14 -23.26 -5.55 2.32
N PHE A 15 -23.18 -6.44 1.31
CA PHE A 15 -22.06 -7.39 1.22
C PHE A 15 -20.70 -6.70 0.99
N ALA A 16 -20.67 -5.63 0.18
CA ALA A 16 -19.44 -4.86 0.00
C ALA A 16 -18.95 -4.25 1.31
N ILE A 17 -19.85 -3.73 2.15
CA ILE A 17 -19.51 -3.21 3.48
C ILE A 17 -18.99 -4.33 4.39
N LEU A 18 -19.67 -5.48 4.42
CA LEU A 18 -19.23 -6.62 5.23
C LEU A 18 -17.85 -7.14 4.79
N ILE A 19 -17.59 -7.24 3.50
CA ILE A 19 -16.29 -7.65 2.95
C ILE A 19 -15.22 -6.62 3.33
N ALA A 20 -15.52 -5.31 3.21
CA ALA A 20 -14.58 -4.26 3.58
C ALA A 20 -14.23 -4.28 5.06
N LEU A 21 -15.23 -4.51 5.94
CA LEU A 21 -15.00 -4.67 7.38
C LEU A 21 -14.14 -5.90 7.67
N ALA A 22 -14.49 -7.06 7.11
CA ALA A 22 -13.72 -8.30 7.28
C ALA A 22 -12.28 -8.13 6.80
N GLY A 23 -12.07 -7.50 5.63
CA GLY A 23 -10.75 -7.17 5.10
C GLY A 23 -9.94 -6.26 6.03
N SER A 24 -10.57 -5.24 6.61
CA SER A 24 -9.90 -4.35 7.56
C SER A 24 -9.43 -5.09 8.82
N PHE A 25 -10.23 -5.99 9.37
CA PHE A 25 -9.80 -6.84 10.49
C PHE A 25 -8.66 -7.78 10.10
N GLN A 26 -8.74 -8.38 8.92
CA GLN A 26 -7.71 -9.26 8.40
C GLN A 26 -6.39 -8.51 8.22
N ASP A 27 -6.40 -7.31 7.63
CA ASP A 27 -5.21 -6.48 7.42
C ASP A 27 -4.52 -6.14 8.74
N ILE A 28 -5.29 -5.72 9.76
CA ILE A 28 -4.76 -5.42 11.09
C ILE A 28 -4.09 -6.66 11.71
N ALA A 29 -4.71 -7.83 11.59
CA ALA A 29 -4.17 -9.07 12.14
C ALA A 29 -2.88 -9.51 11.42
N ILE A 30 -2.86 -9.44 10.08
CA ILE A 30 -1.69 -9.79 9.26
C ILE A 30 -0.52 -8.82 9.54
N ASP A 31 -0.80 -7.54 9.63
CA ASP A 31 0.23 -6.54 9.91
C ASP A 31 0.83 -6.72 11.31
N ALA A 32 -0.01 -6.96 12.32
CA ALA A 32 0.46 -7.26 13.68
C ALA A 32 1.33 -8.52 13.70
N PHE A 33 0.84 -9.60 13.08
CA PHE A 33 1.57 -10.86 12.98
C PHE A 33 2.93 -10.67 12.29
N ARG A 34 2.98 -9.97 11.14
CA ARG A 34 4.22 -9.67 10.42
C ARG A 34 5.22 -8.93 11.30
N ILE A 35 4.77 -7.95 12.08
CA ILE A 35 5.63 -7.15 12.96
C ILE A 35 6.20 -8.00 14.10
N GLU A 36 5.39 -8.91 14.65
CA GLU A 36 5.76 -9.77 15.77
C GLU A 36 6.65 -10.96 15.36
N LEU A 37 6.61 -11.33 14.08
CA LEU A 37 7.30 -12.52 13.55
C LEU A 37 8.83 -12.41 13.63
N ALA A 38 9.38 -11.21 13.43
CA ALA A 38 10.82 -11.01 13.34
C ALA A 38 11.32 -9.71 13.99
N GLY A 39 12.63 -9.67 14.25
CA GLY A 39 13.31 -8.48 14.77
C GLY A 39 13.37 -7.33 13.73
N ILE A 40 13.75 -6.15 14.21
CA ILE A 40 13.79 -4.91 13.39
C ILE A 40 14.72 -5.03 12.17
N GLU A 41 15.78 -5.84 12.28
CA GLU A 41 16.75 -6.04 11.20
C GLU A 41 16.17 -6.79 9.99
N GLU A 42 15.16 -7.64 10.20
CA GLU A 42 14.50 -8.43 9.16
C GLU A 42 13.24 -7.78 8.61
N GLN A 43 12.75 -6.72 9.24
CA GLN A 43 11.52 -6.03 8.83
C GLN A 43 11.57 -5.48 7.41
N GLY A 44 12.75 -5.09 6.91
CA GLY A 44 12.93 -4.67 5.53
C GLY A 44 12.63 -5.79 4.52
N ASN A 45 13.12 -6.99 4.77
CA ASN A 45 12.85 -8.15 3.93
C ASN A 45 11.37 -8.58 4.02
N LEU A 46 10.82 -8.62 5.24
CA LEU A 46 9.40 -8.95 5.44
C LEU A 46 8.48 -7.95 4.74
N ALA A 47 8.81 -6.65 4.82
CA ALA A 47 8.07 -5.62 4.09
C ALA A 47 8.14 -5.81 2.57
N ALA A 48 9.30 -6.22 2.03
CA ALA A 48 9.44 -6.49 0.61
C ALA A 48 8.60 -7.69 0.17
N TYR A 49 8.64 -8.81 0.89
CA TYR A 49 7.80 -9.99 0.60
C TYR A 49 6.31 -9.69 0.75
N TYR A 50 5.91 -8.95 1.77
CA TYR A 50 4.54 -8.51 1.97
C TYR A 50 4.03 -7.68 0.78
N GLN A 51 4.82 -6.70 0.34
CA GLN A 51 4.49 -5.88 -0.81
C GLN A 51 4.47 -6.67 -2.13
N PHE A 52 5.34 -7.63 -2.29
CA PHE A 52 5.34 -8.51 -3.45
C PHE A 52 4.04 -9.33 -3.54
N GLY A 53 3.64 -9.95 -2.42
CA GLY A 53 2.37 -10.67 -2.32
C GLY A 53 1.15 -9.77 -2.60
N TYR A 54 1.14 -8.56 -2.04
CA TYR A 54 0.10 -7.57 -2.27
C TYR A 54 -0.03 -7.17 -3.74
N ARG A 55 1.08 -6.97 -4.45
CA ARG A 55 1.06 -6.67 -5.89
C ARG A 55 0.55 -7.85 -6.73
N GLY A 56 0.94 -9.07 -6.39
CA GLY A 56 0.41 -10.28 -7.02
C GLY A 56 -1.11 -10.39 -6.82
N ALA A 57 -1.59 -10.14 -5.61
CA ALA A 57 -3.02 -10.15 -5.30
C ALA A 57 -3.80 -9.08 -6.07
N ILE A 58 -3.27 -7.85 -6.18
CA ILE A 58 -3.91 -6.78 -7.00
C ILE A 58 -4.03 -7.21 -8.46
N LEU A 59 -2.97 -7.74 -9.07
CA LEU A 59 -3.02 -8.19 -10.46
C LEU A 59 -4.06 -9.29 -10.66
N THR A 60 -4.14 -10.23 -9.72
CA THR A 60 -5.12 -11.31 -9.76
C THR A 60 -6.53 -10.78 -9.60
N ALA A 61 -6.77 -9.90 -8.62
CA ALA A 61 -8.10 -9.36 -8.33
C ALA A 61 -8.60 -8.34 -9.37
N THR A 62 -7.69 -7.72 -10.13
CA THR A 62 -8.06 -6.76 -11.18
C THR A 62 -8.01 -7.38 -12.57
N SER A 63 -6.80 -7.63 -13.10
CA SER A 63 -6.64 -8.03 -14.50
C SER A 63 -7.13 -9.46 -14.75
N PHE A 64 -6.70 -10.42 -13.92
CA PHE A 64 -7.09 -11.82 -14.11
C PHE A 64 -8.58 -12.04 -13.86
N ALA A 65 -9.16 -11.40 -12.83
CA ALA A 65 -10.59 -11.51 -12.55
C ALA A 65 -11.46 -10.97 -13.68
N LEU A 66 -11.06 -9.87 -14.35
CA LEU A 66 -11.76 -9.31 -15.50
C LEU A 66 -11.72 -10.25 -16.70
N ILE A 67 -10.54 -10.77 -17.06
CA ILE A 67 -10.36 -11.72 -18.16
C ILE A 67 -11.19 -13.00 -17.89
N TYR A 68 -11.19 -13.47 -16.65
CA TYR A 68 -11.95 -14.67 -16.28
C TYR A 68 -13.46 -14.42 -16.33
N ALA A 69 -13.93 -13.24 -15.88
CA ALA A 69 -15.34 -12.87 -15.93
C ALA A 69 -15.86 -12.74 -17.38
N GLU A 70 -15.05 -12.22 -18.28
CA GLU A 70 -15.39 -12.11 -19.72
C GLU A 70 -15.57 -13.49 -20.37
N ASN A 71 -14.72 -14.47 -20.04
CA ASN A 71 -14.75 -15.80 -20.65
C ASN A 71 -15.78 -16.77 -20.02
N TYR A 72 -16.11 -16.57 -18.74
CA TYR A 72 -17.01 -17.50 -18.03
C TYR A 72 -18.25 -16.81 -17.46
N SER A 73 -18.11 -16.01 -16.42
CA SER A 73 -19.16 -15.12 -15.86
C SER A 73 -18.62 -14.38 -14.63
N TRP A 74 -19.28 -13.31 -14.23
CA TRP A 74 -18.97 -12.62 -12.96
C TRP A 74 -19.16 -13.50 -11.73
N GLY A 75 -20.19 -14.35 -11.71
CA GLY A 75 -20.41 -15.28 -10.60
C GLY A 75 -19.25 -16.25 -10.40
N ASN A 76 -18.74 -16.83 -11.49
CA ASN A 76 -17.58 -17.72 -11.45
C ASN A 76 -16.29 -16.98 -11.08
N ALA A 77 -16.11 -15.73 -11.54
CA ALA A 77 -14.95 -14.92 -11.15
C ALA A 77 -14.93 -14.63 -9.64
N TYR A 78 -16.06 -14.25 -9.04
CA TYR A 78 -16.16 -14.06 -7.59
C TYR A 78 -15.95 -15.36 -6.81
N PHE A 79 -16.46 -16.49 -7.31
CA PHE A 79 -16.24 -17.80 -6.70
C PHE A 79 -14.74 -18.18 -6.73
N LEU A 80 -14.07 -17.93 -7.86
CA LEU A 80 -12.63 -18.16 -7.97
C LEU A 80 -11.83 -17.26 -7.02
N MET A 81 -12.18 -15.98 -6.92
CA MET A 81 -11.52 -15.07 -5.96
C MET A 81 -11.73 -15.55 -4.51
N ALA A 82 -12.93 -16.02 -4.17
CA ALA A 82 -13.19 -16.61 -2.86
C ALA A 82 -12.35 -17.90 -2.62
N ALA A 83 -12.20 -18.75 -3.64
CA ALA A 83 -11.38 -19.95 -3.54
C ALA A 83 -9.88 -19.61 -3.34
N LEU A 84 -9.38 -18.54 -3.95
CA LEU A 84 -8.01 -18.07 -3.73
C LEU A 84 -7.74 -17.63 -2.28
N MET A 85 -8.77 -17.21 -1.52
CA MET A 85 -8.63 -16.90 -0.10
C MET A 85 -8.24 -18.15 0.73
N LEU A 86 -8.52 -19.37 0.23
CA LEU A 86 -8.09 -20.61 0.87
C LEU A 86 -6.56 -20.72 0.98
N ILE A 87 -5.82 -20.11 0.06
CA ILE A 87 -4.35 -20.04 0.12
C ILE A 87 -3.90 -19.37 1.42
N GLY A 88 -4.54 -18.24 1.77
CA GLY A 88 -4.27 -17.54 3.02
C GLY A 88 -4.64 -18.37 4.25
N LEU A 89 -5.77 -19.08 4.19
CA LEU A 89 -6.18 -19.98 5.28
C LEU A 89 -5.19 -21.15 5.46
N ILE A 90 -4.76 -21.77 4.37
CA ILE A 90 -3.75 -22.84 4.40
C ILE A 90 -2.43 -22.32 4.97
N ALA A 91 -1.98 -21.12 4.51
CA ALA A 91 -0.79 -20.49 5.02
C ALA A 91 -0.87 -20.26 6.55
N LEU A 92 -2.03 -19.80 7.04
CA LEU A 92 -2.26 -19.60 8.48
C LEU A 92 -2.15 -20.90 9.27
N LEU A 93 -2.68 -22.01 8.74
CA LEU A 93 -2.63 -23.33 9.41
C LEU A 93 -1.20 -23.90 9.50
N ILE A 94 -0.33 -23.53 8.56
CA ILE A 94 1.07 -24.02 8.50
C ILE A 94 2.01 -23.12 9.30
N THR A 95 1.62 -21.86 9.49
CA THR A 95 2.48 -20.86 10.13
C THR A 95 2.51 -21.08 11.65
N PRO A 96 3.70 -21.09 12.28
CA PRO A 96 3.80 -21.23 13.72
C PRO A 96 3.14 -20.03 14.43
N GLU A 97 2.52 -20.29 15.57
CA GLU A 97 1.96 -19.23 16.40
C GLU A 97 3.06 -18.22 16.79
N GLY A 98 2.74 -16.92 16.69
CA GLY A 98 3.63 -15.86 17.14
C GLY A 98 3.92 -16.02 18.64
N LYS A 99 5.11 -15.59 19.06
CA LYS A 99 5.45 -15.59 20.49
C LYS A 99 4.43 -14.73 21.23
N ASN A 100 3.70 -15.36 22.16
CA ASN A 100 2.72 -14.67 23.00
C ASN A 100 3.41 -13.51 23.71
N SER A 101 3.15 -12.28 23.27
CA SER A 101 3.36 -11.11 24.11
C SER A 101 2.34 -11.18 25.26
N GLU A 102 2.77 -10.91 26.48
CA GLU A 102 1.86 -10.83 27.63
C GLU A 102 0.73 -9.85 27.31
N LYS A 103 -0.45 -10.39 27.01
CA LYS A 103 -1.64 -9.58 26.69
C LYS A 103 -2.16 -9.02 27.99
N ARG A 104 -2.06 -7.71 28.13
CA ARG A 104 -2.76 -6.98 29.21
C ARG A 104 -4.26 -6.96 28.86
N GLU A 105 -5.11 -7.42 29.75
CA GLU A 105 -6.54 -7.25 29.60
C GLU A 105 -6.91 -5.77 29.74
N LEU A 106 -7.23 -5.14 28.61
CA LEU A 106 -7.61 -3.74 28.52
C LEU A 106 -9.12 -3.66 28.23
N THR A 107 -9.78 -2.68 28.78
CA THR A 107 -11.16 -2.35 28.40
C THR A 107 -11.20 -1.80 26.98
N PHE A 108 -12.38 -1.80 26.35
CA PHE A 108 -12.54 -1.34 24.96
C PHE A 108 -11.99 0.08 24.76
N LEU A 109 -12.23 1.01 25.66
CA LEU A 109 -11.73 2.39 25.60
C LEU A 109 -10.21 2.49 25.82
N GLU A 110 -9.68 1.67 26.73
CA GLU A 110 -8.22 1.61 26.98
C GLU A 110 -7.45 1.12 25.75
N ASN A 111 -8.04 0.24 24.94
CA ASN A 111 -7.44 -0.21 23.67
C ASN A 111 -7.21 0.91 22.64
N PHE A 112 -7.91 2.03 22.74
CA PHE A 112 -7.68 3.21 21.91
C PHE A 112 -6.77 4.25 22.56
N TYR A 113 -6.93 4.49 23.84
CA TYR A 113 -6.23 5.57 24.54
C TYR A 113 -4.79 5.19 24.94
N GLU A 114 -4.58 3.99 25.50
CA GLU A 114 -3.27 3.56 25.98
C GLU A 114 -2.22 3.44 24.86
N PRO A 115 -2.51 2.95 23.62
CA PRO A 115 -1.55 2.97 22.51
C PRO A 115 -1.06 4.38 22.14
N VAL A 116 -1.95 5.37 22.14
CA VAL A 116 -1.59 6.78 21.85
C VAL A 116 -0.74 7.38 22.98
N LYS A 117 -1.12 7.12 24.22
CA LYS A 117 -0.36 7.55 25.41
C LYS A 117 1.02 6.93 25.47
N ASP A 118 1.16 5.63 25.15
CA ASP A 118 2.44 4.95 25.06
C ASP A 118 3.34 5.58 23.98
N PHE A 119 2.77 5.87 22.80
CA PHE A 119 3.51 6.53 21.73
C PHE A 119 4.06 7.89 22.15
N ILE A 120 3.21 8.75 22.74
CA ILE A 120 3.61 10.09 23.23
C ILE A 120 4.65 9.97 24.36
N LYS A 121 4.49 8.99 25.25
CA LYS A 121 5.44 8.76 26.35
C LYS A 121 6.83 8.32 25.87
N ARG A 122 6.89 7.47 24.84
CA ARG A 122 8.16 6.97 24.27
C ARG A 122 8.95 8.05 23.53
N PHE A 123 8.25 8.90 22.77
CA PHE A 123 8.89 9.87 21.88
C PHE A 123 8.88 11.31 22.41
N ASN A 124 8.21 11.60 23.52
CA ASN A 124 7.73 12.92 23.96
C ASN A 124 6.84 13.64 22.92
N LEU A 125 6.10 14.67 23.35
CA LEU A 125 5.10 15.30 22.48
C LEU A 125 5.70 15.93 21.22
N PHE A 126 6.85 16.61 21.35
CA PHE A 126 7.50 17.29 20.22
C PHE A 126 8.00 16.30 19.16
N ALA A 127 8.77 15.30 19.56
CA ALA A 127 9.25 14.28 18.64
C ALA A 127 8.11 13.44 18.05
N ALA A 128 7.09 13.11 18.84
CA ALA A 128 5.89 12.42 18.36
C ALA A 128 5.19 13.23 17.26
N SER A 129 5.05 14.56 17.42
CA SER A 129 4.46 15.42 16.39
C SER A 129 5.26 15.46 15.11
N ILE A 130 6.60 15.51 15.18
CA ILE A 130 7.48 15.45 14.00
C ILE A 130 7.36 14.10 13.30
N LEU A 131 7.37 12.99 14.04
CA LEU A 131 7.21 11.65 13.48
C LEU A 131 5.86 11.50 12.77
N LEU A 132 4.78 11.98 13.39
CA LEU A 132 3.45 11.97 12.76
C LEU A 132 3.41 12.85 11.51
N LEU A 133 4.08 14.01 11.50
CA LEU A 133 4.18 14.85 10.31
C LEU A 133 4.91 14.11 9.17
N ILE A 134 6.03 13.42 9.47
CA ILE A 134 6.73 12.59 8.48
C ILE A 134 5.80 11.48 7.98
N VAL A 135 5.11 10.76 8.87
CA VAL A 135 4.16 9.71 8.51
C VAL A 135 3.08 10.24 7.57
N ALA A 136 2.50 11.40 7.87
CA ALA A 136 1.42 12.03 7.09
C ALA A 136 1.87 12.50 5.70
N THR A 137 3.13 12.94 5.57
CA THR A 137 3.61 13.61 4.34
C THR A 137 4.46 12.72 3.44
N TYR A 138 5.10 11.67 3.98
CA TYR A 138 6.08 10.85 3.26
C TYR A 138 5.54 10.21 1.97
N ARG A 139 4.26 9.83 1.95
CA ARG A 139 3.59 9.27 0.77
C ARG A 139 2.51 10.17 0.17
N LEU A 140 2.45 11.42 0.61
CA LEU A 140 1.39 12.34 0.22
C LEU A 140 1.34 12.54 -1.30
N THR A 141 2.49 12.76 -1.93
CA THR A 141 2.59 12.97 -3.39
C THR A 141 2.10 11.77 -4.17
N ASP A 142 2.53 10.56 -3.81
CA ASP A 142 2.11 9.31 -4.49
C ASP A 142 0.59 9.12 -4.43
N ILE A 143 -0.02 9.41 -3.27
CA ILE A 143 -1.46 9.22 -3.06
C ILE A 143 -2.27 10.27 -3.83
N VAL A 144 -1.79 11.51 -3.88
CA VAL A 144 -2.48 12.63 -4.56
C VAL A 144 -2.33 12.52 -6.08
N MET A 145 -1.16 12.17 -6.59
CA MET A 145 -0.89 12.08 -8.03
C MET A 145 -1.44 10.80 -8.66
N GLY A 146 -1.58 9.72 -7.89
CA GLY A 146 -2.01 8.43 -8.41
C GLY A 146 -3.27 8.46 -9.29
N PRO A 147 -4.39 9.09 -8.87
CA PRO A 147 -5.60 9.21 -9.69
C PRO A 147 -5.42 10.04 -10.96
N MET A 148 -4.48 11.00 -10.97
CA MET A 148 -4.25 11.90 -12.10
C MET A 148 -3.30 11.32 -13.15
N ALA A 149 -2.59 10.23 -12.88
CA ALA A 149 -1.61 9.67 -13.80
C ALA A 149 -2.23 9.23 -15.14
N ASN A 150 -3.35 8.50 -15.11
CA ASN A 150 -4.01 8.05 -16.34
C ASN A 150 -4.61 9.21 -17.15
N PRO A 151 -5.40 10.16 -16.58
CA PRO A 151 -5.80 11.37 -17.28
C PRO A 151 -4.63 12.10 -17.91
N PHE A 152 -3.56 12.35 -17.18
CA PHE A 152 -2.36 13.00 -17.68
C PHE A 152 -1.77 12.31 -18.93
N TYR A 153 -1.67 10.99 -18.95
CA TYR A 153 -1.16 10.28 -20.14
C TYR A 153 -2.08 10.44 -21.36
N ILE A 154 -3.41 10.47 -21.13
CA ILE A 154 -4.39 10.69 -22.21
C ILE A 154 -4.28 12.11 -22.76
N ASP A 155 -4.19 13.11 -21.88
CA ASP A 155 -4.07 14.52 -22.26
C ASP A 155 -2.76 14.81 -23.01
N MET A 156 -1.69 14.05 -22.68
CA MET A 156 -0.44 14.07 -23.43
C MET A 156 -0.51 13.40 -24.81
N GLY A 157 -1.66 12.81 -25.19
CA GLY A 157 -1.90 12.21 -26.51
C GLY A 157 -1.49 10.73 -26.63
N PHE A 158 -1.18 10.04 -25.53
CA PHE A 158 -0.91 8.60 -25.56
C PHE A 158 -2.20 7.81 -25.72
N SER A 159 -2.18 6.77 -26.56
CA SER A 159 -3.31 5.88 -26.78
C SER A 159 -3.56 4.97 -25.56
N LEU A 160 -4.82 4.52 -25.39
CA LEU A 160 -5.18 3.58 -24.33
C LEU A 160 -4.39 2.25 -24.44
N THR A 161 -4.01 1.84 -25.65
CA THR A 161 -3.20 0.65 -25.89
C THR A 161 -1.76 0.83 -25.39
N GLU A 162 -1.16 1.98 -25.62
CA GLU A 162 0.18 2.31 -25.11
C GLU A 162 0.19 2.39 -23.58
N ILE A 163 -0.83 3.06 -22.99
CA ILE A 163 -1.00 3.13 -21.54
C ILE A 163 -1.22 1.71 -20.96
N GLY A 164 -2.09 0.92 -21.55
CA GLY A 164 -2.43 -0.43 -21.06
C GLY A 164 -1.28 -1.43 -21.18
N SER A 165 -0.50 -1.39 -22.26
CA SER A 165 0.60 -2.32 -22.50
C SER A 165 1.92 -1.82 -21.90
N VAL A 166 2.44 -0.68 -22.37
CA VAL A 166 3.77 -0.22 -21.98
C VAL A 166 3.79 0.27 -20.55
N VAL A 167 2.88 1.20 -20.20
CA VAL A 167 2.87 1.79 -18.84
C VAL A 167 2.66 0.72 -17.79
N LYS A 168 1.69 -0.18 -17.97
CA LYS A 168 1.37 -1.20 -16.95
C LYS A 168 2.50 -2.23 -16.79
N ILE A 169 3.12 -2.69 -17.88
CA ILE A 169 4.22 -3.67 -17.81
C ILE A 169 5.46 -3.04 -17.21
N VAL A 170 5.84 -1.85 -17.67
CA VAL A 170 7.01 -1.14 -17.16
C VAL A 170 6.84 -0.82 -15.67
N ALA A 171 5.66 -0.30 -15.27
CA ALA A 171 5.36 0.01 -13.88
C ALA A 171 5.44 -1.24 -12.98
N LEU A 172 4.94 -2.39 -13.46
CA LEU A 172 5.00 -3.63 -12.70
C LEU A 172 6.44 -4.06 -12.43
N ILE A 173 7.26 -4.19 -13.50
CA ILE A 173 8.66 -4.61 -13.38
C ILE A 173 9.45 -3.64 -12.51
N ALA A 174 9.32 -2.34 -12.76
CA ALA A 174 10.00 -1.30 -12.00
C ALA A 174 9.62 -1.34 -10.52
N SER A 175 8.34 -1.47 -10.22
CA SER A 175 7.90 -1.48 -8.83
C SER A 175 8.35 -2.73 -8.07
N ILE A 176 8.38 -3.90 -8.70
CA ILE A 176 8.90 -5.14 -8.10
C ILE A 176 10.41 -5.00 -7.83
N THR A 177 11.18 -4.51 -8.78
CA THR A 177 12.63 -4.28 -8.58
C THR A 177 12.87 -3.24 -7.49
N GLY A 178 12.08 -2.16 -7.45
CA GLY A 178 12.17 -1.13 -6.42
C GLY A 178 11.89 -1.65 -5.01
N LEU A 179 10.86 -2.49 -4.83
CA LEU A 179 10.53 -3.01 -3.50
C LEU A 179 11.65 -3.90 -2.91
N PHE A 180 12.27 -4.76 -3.74
CA PHE A 180 13.40 -5.58 -3.28
C PHE A 180 14.64 -4.73 -2.99
N LEU A 181 14.91 -3.73 -3.84
CA LEU A 181 16.00 -2.78 -3.55
C LEU A 181 15.74 -2.02 -2.24
N GLY A 182 14.51 -1.63 -1.94
CA GLY A 182 14.13 -1.02 -0.67
C GLY A 182 14.52 -1.90 0.53
N GLY A 183 14.23 -3.19 0.48
CA GLY A 183 14.64 -4.15 1.50
C GLY A 183 16.18 -4.26 1.65
N ILE A 184 16.90 -4.32 0.53
CA ILE A 184 18.37 -4.35 0.51
C ILE A 184 18.97 -3.05 1.09
N LEU A 185 18.40 -1.90 0.75
CA LEU A 185 18.83 -0.59 1.26
C LEU A 185 18.69 -0.52 2.77
N ILE A 186 17.57 -0.96 3.33
CA ILE A 186 17.37 -1.00 4.79
C ILE A 186 18.45 -1.83 5.45
N LYS A 187 18.74 -3.02 4.91
CA LYS A 187 19.75 -3.93 5.45
C LYS A 187 21.17 -3.36 5.38
N ARG A 188 21.52 -2.65 4.30
CA ARG A 188 22.89 -2.15 4.06
C ARG A 188 23.14 -0.75 4.59
N ALA A 189 22.19 0.16 4.40
CA ALA A 189 22.36 1.58 4.72
C ALA A 189 21.62 2.00 6.02
N GLY A 190 20.75 1.14 6.54
CA GLY A 190 19.87 1.43 7.66
C GLY A 190 18.58 2.17 7.25
N LEU A 191 17.61 2.17 8.14
CA LEU A 191 16.26 2.64 7.88
C LEU A 191 16.19 4.12 7.48
N TYR A 192 16.83 5.01 8.27
CA TYR A 192 16.74 6.47 8.04
C TYR A 192 17.39 6.92 6.74
N ARG A 193 18.53 6.33 6.36
CA ARG A 193 19.15 6.63 5.07
C ARG A 193 18.32 6.13 3.91
N SER A 194 17.66 4.99 4.08
CA SER A 194 16.75 4.43 3.07
C SER A 194 15.49 5.30 2.90
N LEU A 195 14.95 5.88 3.99
CA LEU A 195 13.86 6.87 3.92
C LEU A 195 14.28 8.09 3.10
N LEU A 196 15.46 8.66 3.39
CA LEU A 196 15.98 9.80 2.65
C LEU A 196 16.19 9.46 1.16
N PHE A 197 16.78 8.31 0.87
CA PHE A 197 16.98 7.85 -0.50
C PHE A 197 15.64 7.69 -1.24
N GLY A 198 14.63 7.08 -0.59
CA GLY A 198 13.28 6.96 -1.15
C GLY A 198 12.64 8.32 -1.44
N ALA A 199 12.72 9.25 -0.51
CA ALA A 199 12.19 10.61 -0.69
C ALA A 199 12.86 11.35 -1.86
N LEU A 200 14.19 11.25 -1.98
CA LEU A 200 14.94 11.84 -3.11
C LEU A 200 14.56 11.17 -4.44
N ALA A 201 14.37 9.86 -4.46
CA ALA A 201 13.97 9.14 -5.66
C ALA A 201 12.58 9.58 -6.15
N VAL A 202 11.61 9.75 -5.24
CA VAL A 202 10.28 10.28 -5.57
C VAL A 202 10.35 11.74 -6.01
N MET A 203 11.16 12.56 -5.36
CA MET A 203 11.36 13.95 -5.79
C MET A 203 11.90 14.02 -7.23
N ILE A 204 12.86 13.18 -7.58
CA ILE A 204 13.41 13.10 -8.94
C ILE A 204 12.33 12.62 -9.93
N SER A 205 11.54 11.58 -9.60
CA SER A 205 10.48 11.11 -10.48
C SER A 205 9.43 12.19 -10.74
N ASN A 206 9.03 12.94 -9.72
CA ASN A 206 8.07 14.05 -9.89
C ASN A 206 8.61 15.18 -10.80
N VAL A 207 9.91 15.49 -10.70
CA VAL A 207 10.56 16.46 -11.64
C VAL A 207 10.55 15.91 -13.07
N LEU A 208 10.78 14.60 -13.26
CA LEU A 208 10.73 13.99 -14.57
C LEU A 208 9.33 14.03 -15.19
N PHE A 209 8.25 13.92 -14.41
CA PHE A 209 6.89 14.15 -14.91
C PHE A 209 6.69 15.55 -15.47
N SER A 210 7.28 16.57 -14.82
CA SER A 210 7.23 17.95 -15.32
C SER A 210 7.93 18.11 -16.68
N ILE A 211 8.98 17.32 -16.94
CA ILE A 211 9.68 17.32 -18.24
C ILE A 211 8.78 16.72 -19.33
N VAL A 212 8.05 15.63 -19.05
CA VAL A 212 7.10 15.09 -20.02
C VAL A 212 5.99 16.07 -20.34
N ALA A 213 5.47 16.76 -19.32
CA ALA A 213 4.36 17.70 -19.49
C ALA A 213 4.66 18.83 -20.51
N ILE A 214 5.92 19.17 -20.72
CA ILE A 214 6.37 20.20 -21.68
C ILE A 214 7.01 19.62 -22.96
N SER A 215 7.08 18.29 -23.08
CA SER A 215 7.70 17.59 -24.22
C SER A 215 6.63 17.11 -25.20
N GLU A 216 7.03 16.89 -26.47
CA GLU A 216 6.16 16.16 -27.39
C GLU A 216 5.94 14.71 -26.94
N PRO A 217 4.79 14.07 -27.26
CA PRO A 217 4.51 12.69 -26.92
C PRO A 217 5.60 11.75 -27.42
N ASN A 218 6.31 11.09 -26.51
CA ASN A 218 7.37 10.16 -26.82
C ASN A 218 7.30 8.93 -25.92
N LEU A 219 7.03 7.76 -26.50
CA LEU A 219 6.83 6.51 -25.76
C LEU A 219 8.07 6.07 -24.96
N ASN A 220 9.27 6.32 -25.47
CA ASN A 220 10.50 6.01 -24.75
C ASN A 220 10.67 6.88 -23.52
N LEU A 221 10.40 8.19 -23.66
CA LEU A 221 10.44 9.13 -22.54
C LEU A 221 9.40 8.75 -21.48
N LEU A 222 8.17 8.46 -21.91
CA LEU A 222 7.11 7.97 -21.00
C LEU A 222 7.56 6.70 -20.27
N SER A 223 8.14 5.73 -20.97
CA SER A 223 8.63 4.47 -20.38
C SER A 223 9.69 4.72 -19.30
N ILE A 224 10.64 5.62 -19.55
CA ILE A 224 11.69 5.98 -18.59
C ILE A 224 11.08 6.61 -17.33
N ILE A 225 10.11 7.49 -17.49
CA ILE A 225 9.49 8.19 -16.37
C ILE A 225 8.61 7.24 -15.56
N VAL A 226 7.79 6.44 -16.22
CA VAL A 226 6.97 5.40 -15.55
C VAL A 226 7.87 4.40 -14.83
N PHE A 227 9.01 4.03 -15.42
CA PHE A 227 9.99 3.17 -14.75
C PHE A 227 10.53 3.85 -13.48
N THR A 228 11.01 5.08 -13.59
CA THR A 228 11.62 5.81 -12.46
C THR A 228 10.61 6.03 -11.34
N ASP A 229 9.39 6.41 -11.68
CA ASP A 229 8.31 6.63 -10.72
C ASP A 229 7.91 5.34 -10.00
N SER A 230 7.59 4.30 -10.74
CA SER A 230 7.17 3.02 -10.18
C SER A 230 8.28 2.33 -9.39
N PHE A 231 9.53 2.50 -9.81
CA PHE A 231 10.71 2.03 -9.08
C PHE A 231 10.87 2.76 -7.75
N SER A 232 10.74 4.09 -7.75
CA SER A 232 10.77 4.91 -6.55
C SER A 232 9.62 4.56 -5.59
N ALA A 233 8.42 4.38 -6.11
CA ALA A 233 7.25 3.97 -5.35
C ALA A 233 7.43 2.57 -4.73
N GLY A 234 8.12 1.65 -5.41
CA GLY A 234 8.50 0.34 -4.86
C GLY A 234 9.43 0.47 -3.66
N ILE A 235 10.50 1.25 -3.78
CA ILE A 235 11.45 1.53 -2.68
C ILE A 235 10.71 2.17 -1.50
N VAL A 236 9.98 3.26 -1.76
CA VAL A 236 9.25 4.00 -0.73
C VAL A 236 8.22 3.11 -0.04
N GLY A 237 7.50 2.27 -0.77
CA GLY A 237 6.53 1.34 -0.19
C GLY A 237 7.16 0.41 0.85
N THR A 238 8.28 -0.24 0.52
CA THR A 238 8.99 -1.14 1.42
C THR A 238 9.60 -0.40 2.62
N VAL A 239 10.28 0.72 2.37
CA VAL A 239 10.96 1.50 3.41
C VAL A 239 9.94 2.12 4.38
N ASN A 240 8.81 2.60 3.87
CA ASN A 240 7.74 3.16 4.68
C ASN A 240 7.10 2.12 5.62
N ILE A 241 6.84 0.91 5.14
CA ILE A 241 6.32 -0.18 5.98
C ILE A 241 7.30 -0.48 7.13
N ALA A 242 8.60 -0.58 6.82
CA ALA A 242 9.61 -0.81 7.84
C ALA A 242 9.71 0.38 8.83
N PHE A 243 9.53 1.61 8.34
CA PHE A 243 9.51 2.81 9.18
C PHE A 243 8.33 2.80 10.14
N LEU A 244 7.11 2.61 9.63
CA LEU A 244 5.91 2.51 10.48
C LEU A 244 6.06 1.39 11.52
N THR A 245 6.60 0.24 11.13
CA THR A 245 6.90 -0.87 12.03
C THR A 245 7.87 -0.47 13.14
N SER A 246 8.89 0.35 12.85
CA SER A 246 9.87 0.80 13.84
C SER A 246 9.29 1.75 14.90
N LEU A 247 8.17 2.38 14.61
CA LEU A 247 7.48 3.29 15.52
C LEU A 247 6.53 2.57 16.51
N VAL A 248 6.19 1.33 16.22
CA VAL A 248 5.20 0.55 16.98
C VAL A 248 5.83 -0.13 18.19
N SER A 249 5.13 -0.16 19.33
CA SER A 249 5.55 -0.94 20.49
C SER A 249 5.02 -2.37 20.40
N LYS A 250 5.79 -3.35 20.92
CA LYS A 250 5.37 -4.75 20.96
C LYS A 250 4.10 -4.99 21.77
N GLN A 251 3.78 -4.09 22.71
CA GLN A 251 2.60 -4.20 23.56
C GLN A 251 1.30 -3.82 22.81
N PHE A 252 1.38 -2.93 21.81
CA PHE A 252 0.23 -2.37 21.09
C PHE A 252 0.38 -2.50 19.58
N THR A 253 0.99 -3.58 19.10
CA THR A 253 1.39 -3.79 17.71
C THR A 253 0.25 -3.50 16.73
N ALA A 254 -0.88 -4.19 16.89
CA ALA A 254 -2.03 -4.07 16.00
C ALA A 254 -2.61 -2.65 15.98
N THR A 255 -2.90 -2.10 17.17
CA THR A 255 -3.58 -0.80 17.28
C THR A 255 -2.71 0.36 16.84
N GLN A 256 -1.43 0.40 17.28
CA GLN A 256 -0.53 1.48 16.89
C GLN A 256 -0.24 1.46 15.39
N TYR A 257 -0.01 0.28 14.79
CA TYR A 257 0.23 0.19 13.35
C TYR A 257 -1.00 0.62 12.55
N ALA A 258 -2.19 0.16 12.93
CA ALA A 258 -3.45 0.55 12.29
C ALA A 258 -3.71 2.07 12.39
N LEU A 259 -3.44 2.68 13.55
CA LEU A 259 -3.57 4.14 13.72
C LEU A 259 -2.56 4.90 12.84
N LEU A 260 -1.30 4.48 12.80
CA LEU A 260 -0.27 5.13 11.99
C LEU A 260 -0.56 5.01 10.49
N THR A 261 -0.97 3.84 10.00
CA THR A 261 -1.35 3.65 8.60
C THR A 261 -2.59 4.45 8.21
N SER A 262 -3.60 4.51 9.08
CA SER A 262 -4.80 5.33 8.87
C SER A 262 -4.44 6.82 8.82
N PHE A 263 -3.60 7.27 9.74
CA PHE A 263 -3.11 8.65 9.80
C PHE A 263 -2.29 9.03 8.57
N MET A 264 -1.45 8.13 8.06
CA MET A 264 -0.69 8.30 6.82
C MET A 264 -1.60 8.47 5.60
N MET A 265 -2.65 7.67 5.50
CA MET A 265 -3.52 7.65 4.33
C MET A 265 -4.52 8.81 4.29
N LEU A 266 -4.95 9.31 5.46
CA LEU A 266 -6.02 10.30 5.57
C LEU A 266 -5.73 11.60 4.84
N PRO A 267 -4.58 12.30 5.03
CA PRO A 267 -4.27 13.54 4.31
C PRO A 267 -4.24 13.32 2.81
N GLY A 268 -3.56 12.27 2.35
CA GLY A 268 -3.46 11.94 0.94
C GLY A 268 -4.82 11.71 0.28
N LYS A 269 -5.74 10.99 0.94
CA LYS A 269 -7.10 10.76 0.41
C LYS A 269 -7.93 12.04 0.38
N VAL A 270 -7.81 12.90 1.40
CA VAL A 270 -8.51 14.19 1.43
C VAL A 270 -8.00 15.08 0.27
N PHE A 271 -6.70 15.24 0.11
CA PHE A 271 -6.13 16.05 -0.98
C PHE A 271 -6.37 15.44 -2.36
N SER A 272 -6.35 14.12 -2.48
CA SER A 272 -6.67 13.42 -3.73
C SER A 272 -8.11 13.70 -4.21
N GLY A 273 -9.07 13.92 -3.28
CA GLY A 273 -10.42 14.33 -3.63
C GLY A 273 -10.49 15.70 -4.34
N PHE A 274 -9.51 16.56 -4.12
CA PHE A 274 -9.42 17.88 -4.77
C PHE A 274 -8.49 17.89 -6.00
N SER A 275 -7.81 16.80 -6.31
CA SER A 275 -6.82 16.76 -7.40
C SER A 275 -7.42 17.09 -8.77
N GLY A 276 -8.68 16.70 -9.03
CA GLY A 276 -9.39 17.03 -10.27
C GLY A 276 -9.81 18.51 -10.39
N ILE A 277 -9.71 19.32 -9.34
CA ILE A 277 -9.92 20.78 -9.38
C ILE A 277 -8.60 21.49 -9.67
N LEU A 278 -7.47 20.84 -9.34
CA LEU A 278 -6.12 21.43 -9.50
C LEU A 278 -5.52 21.10 -10.88
N ALA A 279 -6.06 20.11 -11.59
CA ALA A 279 -5.70 19.75 -12.96
C ALA A 279 -6.60 20.47 -13.98
#